data_b6d48798450536443f60eda7d0ab2d23
#
_entry.id   b6d48798450536443f60eda7d0ab2d23
#
_cell.length_a   1.000
_cell.length_b   1.000
_cell.length_c   1.000
_cell.angle_alpha   90.00
_cell.angle_beta   90.00
_cell.angle_gamma   90.00
#
_symmetry.space_group_name_H-M   'P 1'
#
loop_
_entity.id
_entity.type
_entity.pdbx_description
1 polymer ?
#
loop_
_entity_poly.entity_id
_entity_poly.type
_entity_poly.pdbx_seq_one_letter_code
_entity_poly.pdbx_strand_id
1 'polypeptide(L)'
;MDKSYNAVMSRKTEIMKKAVGIDYNTFEKEGIEFDYEAMMREAGYSLEEIKKIQGETGVGNTPIYELRNLTNLARKMAPAGKGARIFLKDEASNPSGSFKARRAATAVYHAKKLGYKGVIAATSGNYGAAVASQAAMLGLKCIIVQECYDSNGKGQPEIVEKARKCEAYGAEVVQLTVGPELFYSFLNLLEETGYFNASLYTPFGIAGVETLGSELVEQIVEKTGKQPDVVVCTNAGGGNLTGTARGIIKAGAEGIKVVGASVNLKGLHMASDSDFNKKSFTTGHTGFGIPFTTNPDRSDVPRSAARPLRYMDRYVTITQGEVFYMTESLAQLEGLERGPAGNTSLAAAFSIAQEMDKEQIIVVQETEYTGAGKHIQPQLSFARDNGIDLHFGDPRDEVPGKSIILPEHPNMIKAIDLDMDKIRRSYIKNMVNKKSDSRQFTDEELSYIALETNLTLEEVKGRLK
;
A
#
# COMPACT_ATOMS: atom_id res chain seq x y z
N MET A 1 -11.43 4.30 33.75
CA MET A 1 -10.69 3.15 33.20
C MET A 1 -9.21 3.48 33.23
N ASP A 2 -8.33 2.55 33.52
CA ASP A 2 -6.87 2.80 33.49
C ASP A 2 -6.40 3.15 32.08
N LYS A 3 -5.74 4.32 31.96
CA LYS A 3 -5.23 4.86 30.70
C LYS A 3 -3.72 4.69 30.53
N SER A 4 -3.08 3.90 31.39
CA SER A 4 -1.66 3.58 31.20
C SER A 4 -1.45 2.84 29.86
N TYR A 5 -0.27 2.99 29.27
CA TYR A 5 0.08 2.35 28.01
C TYR A 5 -0.24 0.85 28.02
N ASN A 6 0.22 0.12 29.03
CA ASN A 6 0.00 -1.31 29.12
C ASN A 6 -1.49 -1.68 29.24
N ALA A 7 -2.26 -0.92 30.00
CA ALA A 7 -3.69 -1.17 30.20
C ALA A 7 -4.49 -0.93 28.90
N VAL A 8 -4.19 0.12 28.15
CA VAL A 8 -4.84 0.37 26.85
C VAL A 8 -4.45 -0.70 25.83
N MET A 9 -3.17 -1.02 25.71
CA MET A 9 -2.69 -2.03 24.77
C MET A 9 -3.21 -3.44 25.08
N SER A 10 -3.43 -3.79 26.35
CA SER A 10 -4.02 -5.09 26.72
C SER A 10 -5.48 -5.22 26.33
N ARG A 11 -6.22 -4.12 26.21
CA ARG A 11 -7.62 -4.08 25.76
C ARG A 11 -7.80 -3.90 24.25
N LYS A 12 -6.72 -3.92 23.49
CA LYS A 12 -6.72 -3.64 22.04
C LYS A 12 -7.86 -4.35 21.30
N THR A 13 -7.99 -5.66 21.48
CA THR A 13 -8.99 -6.48 20.77
C THR A 13 -10.42 -6.05 21.11
N GLU A 14 -10.70 -5.72 22.36
CA GLU A 14 -12.02 -5.26 22.79
C GLU A 14 -12.34 -3.87 22.24
N ILE A 15 -11.39 -2.94 22.29
CA ILE A 15 -11.53 -1.59 21.72
C ILE A 15 -11.82 -1.70 20.21
N MET A 16 -11.05 -2.53 19.50
CA MET A 16 -11.23 -2.75 18.07
C MET A 16 -12.59 -3.35 17.73
N LYS A 17 -13.04 -4.38 18.47
CA LYS A 17 -14.36 -4.98 18.28
C LYS A 17 -15.48 -3.93 18.37
N LYS A 18 -15.43 -3.05 19.37
CA LYS A 18 -16.42 -1.98 19.54
C LYS A 18 -16.34 -0.92 18.44
N ALA A 19 -15.12 -0.56 18.04
CA ALA A 19 -14.87 0.54 17.12
C ALA A 19 -15.04 0.16 15.63
N VAL A 20 -14.97 -1.13 15.28
CA VAL A 20 -15.15 -1.62 13.90
C VAL A 20 -16.52 -2.29 13.72
N GLY A 21 -17.11 -2.80 14.81
CA GLY A 21 -18.34 -3.59 14.77
C GLY A 21 -18.14 -5.04 14.34
N ILE A 22 -16.89 -5.53 14.27
CA ILE A 22 -16.55 -6.89 13.85
C ILE A 22 -15.90 -7.63 15.02
N ASP A 23 -16.39 -8.81 15.35
CA ASP A 23 -15.74 -9.72 16.29
C ASP A 23 -14.76 -10.64 15.56
N TYR A 24 -13.50 -10.28 15.54
CA TYR A 24 -12.48 -11.05 14.84
C TYR A 24 -12.28 -12.46 15.42
N ASN A 25 -12.65 -12.68 16.70
CA ASN A 25 -12.53 -14.00 17.33
C ASN A 25 -13.46 -15.04 16.69
N THR A 26 -14.54 -14.62 16.04
CA THR A 26 -15.48 -15.54 15.34
C THR A 26 -14.87 -16.19 14.10
N PHE A 27 -13.75 -15.64 13.58
CA PHE A 27 -13.03 -16.15 12.41
C PHE A 27 -11.77 -16.94 12.79
N GLU A 28 -11.36 -16.89 14.07
CA GLU A 28 -10.27 -17.72 14.56
C GLU A 28 -10.73 -19.19 14.59
N LYS A 29 -9.90 -20.08 14.06
CA LYS A 29 -10.08 -21.52 14.10
C LYS A 29 -9.07 -22.15 15.04
N GLU A 30 -9.09 -23.46 15.16
CA GLU A 30 -8.09 -24.18 15.96
C GLU A 30 -6.68 -23.98 15.36
N GLY A 31 -5.69 -23.85 16.22
CA GLY A 31 -4.30 -23.70 15.81
C GLY A 31 -3.95 -22.31 15.28
N ILE A 32 -3.41 -22.24 14.06
CA ILE A 32 -2.98 -20.99 13.42
C ILE A 32 -3.95 -20.44 12.38
N GLU A 33 -5.02 -21.15 12.13
CA GLU A 33 -5.96 -20.84 11.05
C GLU A 33 -6.81 -19.62 11.36
N PHE A 34 -7.15 -18.89 10.30
CA PHE A 34 -8.05 -17.76 10.34
C PHE A 34 -8.93 -17.75 9.08
N ASP A 35 -10.25 -17.69 9.24
CA ASP A 35 -11.17 -17.63 8.11
C ASP A 35 -11.19 -16.25 7.48
N TYR A 36 -10.15 -15.98 6.69
CA TYR A 36 -9.94 -14.68 6.02
C TYR A 36 -11.10 -14.29 5.10
N GLU A 37 -11.65 -15.25 4.33
CA GLU A 37 -12.74 -14.95 3.41
C GLU A 37 -14.06 -14.68 4.14
N ALA A 38 -14.31 -15.33 5.28
CA ALA A 38 -15.46 -15.02 6.13
C ALA A 38 -15.32 -13.60 6.70
N MET A 39 -14.14 -13.23 7.21
CA MET A 39 -13.88 -11.88 7.69
C MET A 39 -14.08 -10.85 6.56
N MET A 40 -13.62 -11.12 5.34
CA MET A 40 -13.79 -10.20 4.20
C MET A 40 -15.28 -10.01 3.83
N ARG A 41 -16.12 -11.02 4.05
CA ARG A 41 -17.58 -10.91 3.83
C ARG A 41 -18.26 -9.95 4.81
N GLU A 42 -17.66 -9.69 5.97
CA GLU A 42 -18.18 -8.69 6.93
C GLU A 42 -18.20 -7.26 6.38
N ALA A 43 -17.49 -6.98 5.28
CA ALA A 43 -17.65 -5.72 4.57
C ALA A 43 -19.11 -5.49 4.15
N GLY A 44 -19.85 -6.57 3.83
CA GLY A 44 -21.30 -6.57 3.64
C GLY A 44 -21.78 -5.83 2.39
N TYR A 45 -20.88 -5.58 1.41
CA TYR A 45 -21.20 -4.91 0.16
C TYR A 45 -20.69 -5.71 -1.03
N SER A 46 -21.50 -5.80 -2.07
CA SER A 46 -21.08 -6.27 -3.39
C SER A 46 -20.16 -5.25 -4.05
N LEU A 47 -19.44 -5.70 -5.10
CA LEU A 47 -18.56 -4.81 -5.88
C LEU A 47 -19.33 -3.62 -6.47
N GLU A 48 -20.53 -3.86 -6.99
CA GLU A 48 -21.40 -2.83 -7.58
C GLU A 48 -21.92 -1.83 -6.53
N GLU A 49 -22.25 -2.31 -5.35
CA GLU A 49 -22.64 -1.41 -4.25
C GLU A 49 -21.46 -0.52 -3.83
N ILE A 50 -20.23 -1.07 -3.78
CA ILE A 50 -19.03 -0.28 -3.48
C ILE A 50 -18.76 0.76 -4.57
N LYS A 51 -18.88 0.40 -5.85
CA LYS A 51 -18.78 1.37 -6.97
C LYS A 51 -19.77 2.53 -6.80
N LYS A 52 -21.02 2.22 -6.42
CA LYS A 52 -22.05 3.24 -6.16
C LYS A 52 -21.70 4.11 -4.97
N ILE A 53 -21.34 3.53 -3.83
CA ILE A 53 -20.91 4.25 -2.61
C ILE A 53 -19.76 5.21 -2.94
N GLN A 54 -18.76 4.74 -3.65
CA GLN A 54 -17.61 5.54 -4.07
C GLN A 54 -18.03 6.68 -5.01
N GLY A 55 -18.90 6.40 -5.98
CA GLY A 55 -19.40 7.37 -6.93
C GLY A 55 -20.17 8.55 -6.27
N GLU A 56 -20.86 8.33 -5.14
CA GLU A 56 -21.54 9.39 -4.38
C GLU A 56 -20.60 10.50 -3.91
N THR A 57 -19.32 10.20 -3.74
CA THR A 57 -18.28 11.17 -3.33
C THR A 57 -17.23 11.39 -4.43
N GLY A 58 -17.53 11.03 -5.67
CA GLY A 58 -16.65 11.24 -6.83
C GLY A 58 -15.41 10.36 -6.82
N VAL A 59 -15.42 9.25 -6.09
CA VAL A 59 -14.31 8.29 -6.02
C VAL A 59 -14.52 7.20 -7.07
N GLY A 60 -13.44 6.76 -7.70
CA GLY A 60 -13.47 5.76 -8.76
C GLY A 60 -13.63 6.36 -10.15
N ASN A 61 -13.79 5.51 -11.13
CA ASN A 61 -13.82 5.87 -12.56
C ASN A 61 -12.64 6.78 -12.96
N THR A 62 -11.46 6.47 -12.44
CA THR A 62 -10.25 7.23 -12.69
C THR A 62 -9.71 6.96 -14.09
N PRO A 63 -9.03 7.94 -14.72
CA PRO A 63 -8.51 7.77 -16.08
C PRO A 63 -7.47 6.64 -16.19
N ILE A 64 -7.37 6.08 -17.39
CA ILE A 64 -6.26 5.22 -17.77
C ILE A 64 -5.60 5.76 -19.04
N TYR A 65 -4.28 5.97 -18.97
CA TYR A 65 -3.46 6.56 -20.03
C TYR A 65 -2.53 5.51 -20.64
N GLU A 66 -2.41 5.49 -21.97
CA GLU A 66 -1.31 4.78 -22.63
C GLU A 66 -0.08 5.70 -22.64
N LEU A 67 1.00 5.28 -21.98
CA LEU A 67 2.26 6.02 -21.89
C LEU A 67 3.11 5.74 -23.15
N ARG A 68 2.79 6.45 -24.23
CA ARG A 68 3.36 6.17 -25.55
C ARG A 68 4.85 6.50 -25.65
N ASN A 69 5.27 7.60 -25.05
CA ASN A 69 6.66 8.03 -25.14
C ASN A 69 7.55 7.15 -24.24
N LEU A 70 7.09 6.79 -23.04
CA LEU A 70 7.79 5.85 -22.18
C LEU A 70 7.82 4.44 -22.76
N THR A 71 6.74 3.98 -23.40
CA THR A 71 6.72 2.73 -24.16
C THR A 71 7.79 2.73 -25.29
N ASN A 72 7.85 3.82 -26.06
CA ASN A 72 8.84 3.95 -27.12
C ASN A 72 10.27 4.02 -26.58
N LEU A 73 10.47 4.67 -25.43
CA LEU A 73 11.78 4.72 -24.75
C LEU A 73 12.19 3.31 -24.29
N ALA A 74 11.30 2.56 -23.64
CA ALA A 74 11.54 1.17 -23.23
C ALA A 74 11.91 0.28 -24.43
N ARG A 75 11.20 0.42 -25.56
CA ARG A 75 11.47 -0.33 -26.80
C ARG A 75 12.84 -0.05 -27.41
N LYS A 76 13.31 1.19 -27.32
CA LYS A 76 14.66 1.56 -27.80
C LYS A 76 15.80 0.89 -27.03
N MET A 77 15.54 0.53 -25.77
CA MET A 77 16.52 -0.10 -24.88
C MET A 77 16.34 -1.61 -24.79
N ALA A 78 15.18 -2.12 -25.13
CA ALA A 78 14.84 -3.53 -25.08
C ALA A 78 15.43 -4.31 -26.26
N PRO A 79 15.66 -5.63 -26.10
CA PRO A 79 15.98 -6.51 -27.22
C PRO A 79 14.89 -6.46 -28.31
N ALA A 80 15.24 -6.84 -29.53
CA ALA A 80 14.30 -6.87 -30.65
C ALA A 80 13.06 -7.74 -30.31
N GLY A 81 11.85 -7.23 -30.59
CA GLY A 81 10.59 -7.87 -30.28
C GLY A 81 10.08 -7.67 -28.84
N LYS A 82 10.88 -7.02 -27.99
CA LYS A 82 10.51 -6.69 -26.61
C LYS A 82 10.05 -5.22 -26.48
N GLY A 83 9.57 -4.86 -25.30
CA GLY A 83 9.08 -3.52 -24.95
C GLY A 83 7.55 -3.46 -24.96
N ALA A 84 6.92 -4.02 -23.92
CA ALA A 84 5.47 -4.04 -23.74
C ALA A 84 4.86 -2.64 -23.73
N ARG A 85 3.58 -2.54 -24.06
CA ARG A 85 2.80 -1.31 -23.95
C ARG A 85 2.57 -0.99 -22.47
N ILE A 86 2.94 0.22 -22.07
CA ILE A 86 2.80 0.69 -20.68
C ILE A 86 1.54 1.54 -20.57
N PHE A 87 0.65 1.15 -19.69
CA PHE A 87 -0.53 1.93 -19.32
C PHE A 87 -0.43 2.39 -17.87
N LEU A 88 -0.98 3.56 -17.58
CA LEU A 88 -1.01 4.14 -16.25
C LEU A 88 -2.46 4.32 -15.81
N LYS A 89 -2.86 3.64 -14.75
CA LYS A 89 -4.12 3.84 -14.04
C LYS A 89 -3.94 4.96 -13.04
N ASP A 90 -4.56 6.10 -13.29
CA ASP A 90 -4.33 7.37 -12.56
C ASP A 90 -5.21 7.50 -11.32
N GLU A 91 -4.85 6.83 -10.25
CA GLU A 91 -5.55 6.92 -8.98
C GLU A 91 -5.33 8.25 -8.24
N ALA A 92 -4.38 9.05 -8.68
CA ALA A 92 -4.19 10.42 -8.21
C ALA A 92 -5.37 11.34 -8.55
N SER A 93 -6.20 10.98 -9.53
CA SER A 93 -7.41 11.73 -9.92
C SER A 93 -8.57 11.59 -8.93
N ASN A 94 -8.49 10.69 -7.95
CA ASN A 94 -9.50 10.60 -6.89
C ASN A 94 -9.53 11.85 -5.99
N PRO A 95 -10.66 12.17 -5.35
CA PRO A 95 -10.68 13.11 -4.23
C PRO A 95 -9.58 12.79 -3.21
N SER A 96 -9.00 13.80 -2.60
CA SER A 96 -7.78 13.71 -1.79
C SER A 96 -6.50 13.36 -2.54
N GLY A 97 -6.53 13.09 -3.84
CA GLY A 97 -5.36 12.88 -4.68
C GLY A 97 -4.68 11.53 -4.51
N SER A 98 -5.43 10.47 -4.18
CA SER A 98 -4.85 9.12 -4.09
C SER A 98 -5.89 7.99 -4.14
N PHE A 99 -5.44 6.76 -4.52
CA PHE A 99 -6.27 5.54 -4.46
C PHE A 99 -6.87 5.26 -3.08
N LYS A 100 -6.29 5.85 -2.05
CA LYS A 100 -6.76 5.66 -0.66
C LYS A 100 -8.15 6.23 -0.44
N ALA A 101 -8.63 7.11 -1.32
CA ALA A 101 -10.01 7.55 -1.35
C ALA A 101 -10.99 6.37 -1.51
N ARG A 102 -10.64 5.34 -2.30
CA ARG A 102 -11.47 4.14 -2.48
C ARG A 102 -11.68 3.38 -1.17
N ARG A 103 -10.63 3.28 -0.34
CA ARG A 103 -10.69 2.67 0.99
C ARG A 103 -11.53 3.49 1.95
N ALA A 104 -11.22 4.78 2.00
CA ALA A 104 -11.87 5.70 2.92
C ALA A 104 -13.36 5.85 2.63
N ALA A 105 -13.75 5.93 1.34
CA ALA A 105 -15.17 6.06 0.95
C ALA A 105 -16.01 4.91 1.52
N THR A 106 -15.56 3.67 1.38
CA THR A 106 -16.29 2.50 1.89
C THR A 106 -16.34 2.48 3.42
N ALA A 107 -15.20 2.72 4.09
CA ALA A 107 -15.11 2.68 5.54
C ALA A 107 -15.92 3.82 6.21
N VAL A 108 -15.81 5.04 5.70
CA VAL A 108 -16.53 6.22 6.25
C VAL A 108 -18.03 6.15 5.97
N TYR A 109 -18.42 5.67 4.78
CA TYR A 109 -19.83 5.39 4.48
C TYR A 109 -20.43 4.37 5.46
N HIS A 110 -19.69 3.27 5.73
CA HIS A 110 -20.13 2.25 6.68
C HIS A 110 -20.30 2.84 8.09
N ALA A 111 -19.36 3.65 8.55
CA ALA A 111 -19.45 4.35 9.82
C ALA A 111 -20.71 5.23 9.90
N LYS A 112 -20.99 6.00 8.85
CA LYS A 112 -22.22 6.83 8.77
C LYS A 112 -23.48 5.99 8.81
N LYS A 113 -23.53 4.90 8.03
CA LYS A 113 -24.68 3.97 7.97
C LYS A 113 -25.00 3.37 9.35
N LEU A 114 -23.98 3.08 10.16
CA LEU A 114 -24.14 2.58 11.53
C LEU A 114 -24.39 3.67 12.58
N GLY A 115 -24.43 4.94 12.19
CA GLY A 115 -24.75 6.06 13.08
C GLY A 115 -23.58 6.55 13.95
N TYR A 116 -22.36 6.18 13.65
CA TYR A 116 -21.19 6.75 14.32
C TYR A 116 -21.13 8.27 14.12
N LYS A 117 -20.69 9.00 15.16
CA LYS A 117 -20.58 10.46 15.10
C LYS A 117 -19.29 10.96 14.47
N GLY A 118 -18.32 10.09 14.33
CA GLY A 118 -17.03 10.41 13.75
C GLY A 118 -16.19 9.16 13.45
N VAL A 119 -15.06 9.40 12.83
CA VAL A 119 -14.08 8.38 12.45
C VAL A 119 -12.69 8.74 12.95
N ILE A 120 -11.87 7.74 13.24
CA ILE A 120 -10.45 7.92 13.59
C ILE A 120 -9.60 7.04 12.69
N ALA A 121 -8.48 7.56 12.21
CA ALA A 121 -7.48 6.79 11.50
C ALA A 121 -6.07 7.09 12.03
N ALA A 122 -5.26 6.04 12.20
CA ALA A 122 -3.82 6.15 12.40
C ALA A 122 -3.13 6.09 11.03
N THR A 123 -2.20 6.99 10.77
CA THR A 123 -1.56 7.11 9.46
C THR A 123 -0.18 7.76 9.56
N SER A 124 0.58 7.63 8.50
CA SER A 124 1.79 8.42 8.24
C SER A 124 1.67 9.27 6.97
N GLY A 125 0.45 9.43 6.42
CA GLY A 125 0.31 10.24 5.21
C GLY A 125 -1.04 10.19 4.50
N ASN A 126 -1.06 9.82 3.23
CA ASN A 126 -2.19 9.94 2.30
C ASN A 126 -3.51 9.31 2.77
N TYR A 127 -3.46 8.30 3.64
CA TYR A 127 -4.69 7.69 4.13
C TYR A 127 -5.46 8.62 5.06
N GLY A 128 -4.76 9.37 5.91
CA GLY A 128 -5.39 10.39 6.74
C GLY A 128 -6.13 11.43 5.92
N ALA A 129 -5.49 11.96 4.88
CA ALA A 129 -6.13 12.90 3.96
C ALA A 129 -7.37 12.32 3.25
N ALA A 130 -7.33 11.04 2.89
CA ALA A 130 -8.48 10.37 2.29
C ALA A 130 -9.64 10.21 3.27
N VAL A 131 -9.37 9.78 4.52
CA VAL A 131 -10.41 9.67 5.57
C VAL A 131 -10.99 11.03 5.92
N ALA A 132 -10.14 12.06 6.08
CA ALA A 132 -10.59 13.42 6.38
C ALA A 132 -11.48 13.98 5.26
N SER A 133 -11.08 13.78 3.98
CA SER A 133 -11.87 14.19 2.82
C SER A 133 -13.24 13.51 2.79
N GLN A 134 -13.30 12.19 2.98
CA GLN A 134 -14.57 11.46 2.98
C GLN A 134 -15.45 11.80 4.18
N ALA A 135 -14.86 12.01 5.36
CA ALA A 135 -15.57 12.44 6.55
C ALA A 135 -16.22 13.82 6.33
N ALA A 136 -15.48 14.76 5.74
CA ALA A 136 -16.02 16.08 5.38
C ALA A 136 -17.21 15.97 4.42
N MET A 137 -17.08 15.20 3.33
CA MET A 137 -18.16 15.01 2.35
C MET A 137 -19.41 14.35 2.96
N LEU A 138 -19.23 13.45 3.92
CA LEU A 138 -20.32 12.71 4.57
C LEU A 138 -20.84 13.36 5.85
N GLY A 139 -20.22 14.48 6.29
CA GLY A 139 -20.64 15.23 7.48
C GLY A 139 -20.34 14.55 8.81
N LEU A 140 -19.23 13.79 8.87
CA LEU A 140 -18.76 13.14 10.10
C LEU A 140 -17.57 13.92 10.70
N LYS A 141 -17.42 13.87 12.03
CA LYS A 141 -16.20 14.32 12.69
C LYS A 141 -15.04 13.39 12.33
N CYS A 142 -13.82 13.94 12.30
CA CYS A 142 -12.64 13.18 11.94
C CYS A 142 -11.47 13.53 12.85
N ILE A 143 -10.79 12.50 13.36
CA ILE A 143 -9.51 12.63 14.06
C ILE A 143 -8.47 11.81 13.32
N ILE A 144 -7.34 12.41 13.00
CA ILE A 144 -6.19 11.74 12.37
C ILE A 144 -5.03 11.74 13.34
N VAL A 145 -4.55 10.55 13.69
CA VAL A 145 -3.32 10.37 14.48
C VAL A 145 -2.20 10.10 13.50
N GLN A 146 -1.24 11.02 13.38
CA GLN A 146 -0.21 10.98 12.34
C GLN A 146 1.20 11.16 12.90
N GLU A 147 2.10 10.25 12.52
CA GLU A 147 3.53 10.43 12.70
C GLU A 147 4.05 11.43 11.66
N CYS A 148 4.40 12.63 12.13
CA CYS A 148 4.85 13.74 11.28
C CYS A 148 6.37 13.96 11.36
N TYR A 149 6.99 13.56 12.45
CA TYR A 149 8.36 13.95 12.79
C TYR A 149 9.22 12.74 13.15
N ASP A 150 10.53 12.83 12.84
CA ASP A 150 11.53 11.88 13.32
C ASP A 150 11.85 12.13 14.81
N SER A 151 12.73 11.32 15.39
CA SER A 151 13.18 11.45 16.79
C SER A 151 13.87 12.79 17.13
N ASN A 152 14.29 13.55 16.12
CA ASN A 152 14.89 14.88 16.26
C ASN A 152 13.89 16.02 16.01
N GLY A 153 12.61 15.70 15.89
CA GLY A 153 11.56 16.67 15.62
C GLY A 153 11.55 17.22 14.19
N LYS A 154 12.21 16.54 13.25
CA LYS A 154 12.26 16.95 11.83
C LYS A 154 11.23 16.20 11.02
N GLY A 155 10.36 16.93 10.30
CA GLY A 155 9.37 16.41 9.40
C GLY A 155 9.74 16.61 7.95
N GLN A 156 9.53 15.59 7.12
CA GLN A 156 9.68 15.72 5.67
C GLN A 156 8.56 16.61 5.10
N PRO A 157 8.87 17.46 4.10
CA PRO A 157 7.89 18.36 3.50
C PRO A 157 6.62 17.66 3.05
N GLU A 158 6.74 16.48 2.43
CA GLU A 158 5.62 15.66 1.96
C GLU A 158 4.71 15.21 3.11
N ILE A 159 5.28 14.77 4.24
CA ILE A 159 4.51 14.26 5.38
C ILE A 159 3.79 15.40 6.10
N VAL A 160 4.49 16.53 6.32
CA VAL A 160 3.91 17.72 6.96
C VAL A 160 2.78 18.30 6.11
N GLU A 161 2.93 18.32 4.78
CA GLU A 161 1.88 18.77 3.87
C GLU A 161 0.64 17.87 3.91
N LYS A 162 0.81 16.56 4.06
CA LYS A 162 -0.32 15.65 4.24
C LYS A 162 -1.09 15.90 5.53
N ALA A 163 -0.41 16.25 6.63
CA ALA A 163 -1.06 16.66 7.87
C ALA A 163 -1.88 17.94 7.69
N ARG A 164 -1.30 18.96 7.07
CA ARG A 164 -2.01 20.20 6.73
C ARG A 164 -3.22 19.97 5.84
N LYS A 165 -3.12 19.05 4.93
CA LYS A 165 -4.25 18.65 4.07
C LYS A 165 -5.39 18.05 4.88
N CYS A 166 -5.11 17.24 5.90
CA CYS A 166 -6.13 16.72 6.82
C CYS A 166 -6.83 17.86 7.58
N GLU A 167 -6.06 18.82 8.09
CA GLU A 167 -6.58 20.01 8.77
C GLU A 167 -7.46 20.85 7.83
N ALA A 168 -7.04 21.03 6.57
CA ALA A 168 -7.81 21.75 5.56
C ALA A 168 -9.18 21.11 5.28
N TYR A 169 -9.30 19.79 5.41
CA TYR A 169 -10.57 19.07 5.32
C TYR A 169 -11.38 19.08 6.62
N GLY A 170 -10.92 19.80 7.66
CA GLY A 170 -11.62 19.95 8.94
C GLY A 170 -11.38 18.82 9.94
N ALA A 171 -10.38 17.97 9.73
CA ALA A 171 -10.01 16.97 10.71
C ALA A 171 -9.18 17.56 11.85
N GLU A 172 -9.35 17.04 13.05
CA GLU A 172 -8.38 17.23 14.13
C GLU A 172 -7.17 16.32 13.88
N VAL A 173 -5.96 16.89 13.90
CA VAL A 173 -4.73 16.13 13.63
C VAL A 173 -3.87 16.07 14.89
N VAL A 174 -3.70 14.87 15.41
CA VAL A 174 -2.75 14.57 16.48
C VAL A 174 -1.40 14.25 15.85
N GLN A 175 -0.48 15.22 15.87
CA GLN A 175 0.84 15.08 15.25
C GLN A 175 1.82 14.48 16.28
N LEU A 176 2.45 13.37 15.90
CA LEU A 176 3.38 12.63 16.75
C LEU A 176 4.77 12.58 16.11
N THR A 177 5.78 12.34 16.96
CA THR A 177 7.06 11.80 16.53
C THR A 177 6.91 10.30 16.30
N VAL A 178 7.85 9.70 15.55
CA VAL A 178 7.91 8.24 15.36
C VAL A 178 8.13 7.55 16.70
N GLY A 179 7.24 6.62 17.04
CA GLY A 179 7.32 5.89 18.30
C GLY A 179 6.11 5.01 18.59
N PRO A 180 6.09 4.38 19.76
CA PRO A 180 5.00 3.49 20.18
C PRO A 180 3.69 4.23 20.46
N GLU A 181 3.72 5.54 20.56
CA GLU A 181 2.58 6.39 20.92
C GLU A 181 1.48 6.40 19.85
N LEU A 182 1.80 6.09 18.59
CA LEU A 182 0.83 6.10 17.49
C LEU A 182 -0.38 5.23 17.82
N PHE A 183 -0.16 3.96 18.08
CA PHE A 183 -1.28 3.02 18.34
C PHE A 183 -1.88 3.19 19.72
N TYR A 184 -1.10 3.59 20.72
CA TYR A 184 -1.63 3.95 22.03
C TYR A 184 -2.61 5.12 21.94
N SER A 185 -2.21 6.23 21.32
CA SER A 185 -3.06 7.41 21.17
C SER A 185 -4.30 7.09 20.34
N PHE A 186 -4.15 6.32 19.28
CA PHE A 186 -5.26 5.86 18.44
C PHE A 186 -6.29 5.04 19.23
N LEU A 187 -5.84 4.05 19.99
CA LEU A 187 -6.71 3.19 20.79
C LEU A 187 -7.42 3.97 21.91
N ASN A 188 -6.68 4.85 22.61
CA ASN A 188 -7.24 5.67 23.68
C ASN A 188 -8.31 6.62 23.15
N LEU A 189 -8.09 7.26 21.99
CA LEU A 189 -9.08 8.11 21.34
C LEU A 189 -10.30 7.34 20.86
N LEU A 190 -10.17 6.12 20.36
CA LEU A 190 -11.31 5.27 20.03
C LEU A 190 -12.16 4.97 21.25
N GLU A 191 -11.53 4.64 22.38
CA GLU A 191 -12.23 4.34 23.64
C GLU A 191 -12.91 5.59 24.23
N GLU A 192 -12.28 6.76 24.15
CA GLU A 192 -12.82 8.01 24.67
C GLU A 192 -13.97 8.56 23.85
N THR A 193 -13.87 8.51 22.53
CA THR A 193 -14.83 9.17 21.65
C THR A 193 -15.97 8.25 21.21
N GLY A 194 -15.75 6.94 21.23
CA GLY A 194 -16.67 5.97 20.61
C GLY A 194 -16.78 6.12 19.09
N TYR A 195 -15.79 6.74 18.43
CA TYR A 195 -15.78 6.89 16.98
C TYR A 195 -15.42 5.58 16.29
N PHE A 196 -15.77 5.51 15.01
CA PHE A 196 -15.47 4.35 14.19
C PHE A 196 -13.97 4.26 13.87
N ASN A 197 -13.43 3.05 13.95
CA ASN A 197 -12.06 2.75 13.51
C ASN A 197 -12.01 2.65 11.98
N ALA A 198 -11.61 3.73 11.32
CA ALA A 198 -11.42 3.78 9.88
C ALA A 198 -10.01 3.31 9.46
N SER A 199 -9.45 2.30 10.14
CA SER A 199 -8.13 1.75 9.75
C SER A 199 -8.13 1.25 8.31
N LEU A 200 -7.00 1.46 7.66
CA LEU A 200 -6.77 1.01 6.28
C LEU A 200 -6.67 -0.53 6.12
N TYR A 201 -6.58 -1.26 7.23
CA TYR A 201 -6.45 -2.72 7.26
C TYR A 201 -7.74 -3.46 7.64
N THR A 202 -8.86 -2.74 7.71
CA THR A 202 -10.19 -3.35 7.89
C THR A 202 -10.68 -4.00 6.59
N PRO A 203 -11.63 -4.96 6.67
CA PRO A 203 -12.28 -5.51 5.47
C PRO A 203 -12.89 -4.43 4.57
N PHE A 204 -13.47 -3.39 5.16
CA PHE A 204 -14.03 -2.25 4.42
C PHE A 204 -13.00 -1.54 3.55
N GLY A 205 -11.80 -1.30 4.13
CA GLY A 205 -10.71 -0.66 3.41
C GLY A 205 -10.19 -1.49 2.24
N ILE A 206 -10.09 -2.81 2.40
CA ILE A 206 -9.64 -3.69 1.31
C ILE A 206 -10.73 -3.85 0.24
N ALA A 207 -11.97 -4.07 0.64
CA ALA A 207 -13.11 -4.16 -0.29
C ALA A 207 -13.25 -2.90 -1.15
N GLY A 208 -12.98 -1.71 -0.57
CA GLY A 208 -12.95 -0.46 -1.33
C GLY A 208 -11.91 -0.42 -2.45
N VAL A 209 -10.79 -1.14 -2.33
CA VAL A 209 -9.76 -1.21 -3.39
C VAL A 209 -10.11 -2.25 -4.46
N GLU A 210 -10.99 -3.20 -4.19
CA GLU A 210 -11.40 -4.20 -5.18
C GLU A 210 -11.99 -3.56 -6.44
N THR A 211 -12.68 -2.42 -6.30
CA THR A 211 -13.19 -1.65 -7.45
C THR A 211 -12.08 -1.15 -8.37
N LEU A 212 -10.89 -0.84 -7.86
CA LEU A 212 -9.74 -0.45 -8.68
C LEU A 212 -9.29 -1.58 -9.59
N GLY A 213 -9.15 -2.80 -9.06
CA GLY A 213 -8.74 -3.96 -9.85
C GLY A 213 -9.74 -4.31 -10.96
N SER A 214 -11.05 -4.31 -10.63
CA SER A 214 -12.11 -4.54 -11.60
C SER A 214 -12.13 -3.47 -12.70
N GLU A 215 -12.15 -2.20 -12.31
CA GLU A 215 -12.19 -1.05 -13.23
C GLU A 215 -10.97 -1.00 -14.17
N LEU A 216 -9.79 -1.33 -13.65
CA LEU A 216 -8.56 -1.39 -14.43
C LEU A 216 -8.68 -2.43 -15.56
N VAL A 217 -9.17 -3.63 -15.27
CA VAL A 217 -9.38 -4.68 -16.27
C VAL A 217 -10.41 -4.25 -17.30
N GLU A 218 -11.57 -3.76 -16.85
CA GLU A 218 -12.66 -3.29 -17.72
C GLU A 218 -12.17 -2.22 -18.72
N GLN A 219 -11.44 -1.21 -18.22
CA GLN A 219 -10.93 -0.11 -19.04
C GLN A 219 -9.83 -0.54 -20.03
N ILE A 220 -8.96 -1.49 -19.65
CA ILE A 220 -7.95 -2.01 -20.59
C ILE A 220 -8.62 -2.84 -21.70
N VAL A 221 -9.58 -3.68 -21.34
CA VAL A 221 -10.35 -4.47 -22.34
C VAL A 221 -11.09 -3.54 -23.30
N GLU A 222 -11.76 -2.50 -22.79
CA GLU A 222 -12.43 -1.51 -23.61
C GLU A 222 -11.48 -0.81 -24.61
N LYS A 223 -10.28 -0.42 -24.13
CA LYS A 223 -9.31 0.32 -24.97
C LYS A 223 -8.54 -0.56 -25.96
N THR A 224 -8.33 -1.83 -25.66
CA THR A 224 -7.35 -2.65 -26.38
C THR A 224 -7.92 -3.95 -26.93
N GLY A 225 -9.12 -4.34 -26.50
CA GLY A 225 -9.76 -5.61 -26.85
C GLY A 225 -9.19 -6.84 -26.13
N LYS A 226 -8.25 -6.67 -25.19
CA LYS A 226 -7.64 -7.76 -24.42
C LYS A 226 -7.33 -7.35 -22.98
N GLN A 227 -7.19 -8.34 -22.09
CA GLN A 227 -6.79 -8.13 -20.70
C GLN A 227 -5.32 -7.69 -20.61
N PRO A 228 -4.92 -6.99 -19.52
CA PRO A 228 -3.50 -6.77 -19.26
C PRO A 228 -2.79 -8.09 -18.93
N ASP A 229 -1.50 -8.19 -19.30
CA ASP A 229 -0.67 -9.33 -18.96
C ASP A 229 -0.08 -9.18 -17.55
N VAL A 230 0.27 -7.95 -17.18
CA VAL A 230 0.90 -7.62 -15.89
C VAL A 230 0.28 -6.37 -15.28
N VAL A 231 0.06 -6.41 -13.97
CA VAL A 231 -0.31 -5.23 -13.16
C VAL A 231 0.75 -5.01 -12.09
N VAL A 232 1.32 -3.81 -12.03
CA VAL A 232 2.35 -3.44 -11.04
C VAL A 232 1.76 -2.53 -10.00
N CYS A 233 1.86 -2.95 -8.74
CA CYS A 233 1.34 -2.25 -7.58
C CYS A 233 2.48 -1.82 -6.66
N THR A 234 2.53 -0.56 -6.25
CA THR A 234 3.38 -0.16 -5.12
C THR A 234 2.94 -0.91 -3.87
N ASN A 235 3.87 -1.67 -3.26
CA ASN A 235 3.62 -2.51 -2.10
C ASN A 235 4.29 -1.92 -0.85
N ALA A 236 3.51 -1.23 -0.03
CA ALA A 236 3.91 -0.76 1.30
C ALA A 236 3.30 -1.68 2.38
N GLY A 237 2.14 -1.36 2.92
CA GLY A 237 1.42 -2.23 3.87
C GLY A 237 0.64 -3.39 3.23
N GLY A 238 0.76 -3.60 1.92
CA GLY A 238 0.18 -4.73 1.19
C GLY A 238 -1.28 -4.59 0.78
N GLY A 239 -2.01 -3.61 1.30
CA GLY A 239 -3.44 -3.51 1.04
C GLY A 239 -3.80 -3.00 -0.36
N ASN A 240 -2.92 -2.24 -1.02
CA ASN A 240 -3.10 -1.86 -2.41
C ASN A 240 -3.11 -3.12 -3.30
N LEU A 241 -2.03 -3.88 -3.25
CA LEU A 241 -1.88 -5.11 -4.02
C LEU A 241 -3.01 -6.12 -3.72
N THR A 242 -3.32 -6.33 -2.43
CA THR A 242 -4.40 -7.26 -2.01
C THR A 242 -5.75 -6.88 -2.63
N GLY A 243 -6.18 -5.62 -2.47
CA GLY A 243 -7.48 -5.19 -2.98
C GLY A 243 -7.53 -5.21 -4.51
N THR A 244 -6.46 -4.78 -5.18
CA THR A 244 -6.37 -4.83 -6.64
C THR A 244 -6.47 -6.25 -7.17
N ALA A 245 -5.70 -7.18 -6.63
CA ALA A 245 -5.73 -8.59 -7.06
C ALA A 245 -7.10 -9.22 -6.82
N ARG A 246 -7.73 -8.96 -5.67
CA ARG A 246 -9.11 -9.40 -5.40
C ARG A 246 -10.11 -8.82 -6.40
N GLY A 247 -9.94 -7.55 -6.79
CA GLY A 247 -10.75 -6.90 -7.80
C GLY A 247 -10.58 -7.50 -9.20
N ILE A 248 -9.35 -7.84 -9.59
CA ILE A 248 -9.05 -8.55 -10.83
C ILE A 248 -9.76 -9.92 -10.87
N ILE A 249 -9.69 -10.69 -9.77
CA ILE A 249 -10.37 -11.98 -9.65
C ILE A 249 -11.90 -11.81 -9.75
N LYS A 250 -12.46 -10.80 -9.06
CA LYS A 250 -13.90 -10.50 -9.12
C LYS A 250 -14.38 -10.04 -10.49
N ALA A 251 -13.51 -9.45 -11.30
CA ALA A 251 -13.80 -9.13 -12.70
C ALA A 251 -13.82 -10.38 -13.62
N GLY A 252 -13.53 -11.57 -13.10
CA GLY A 252 -13.43 -12.80 -13.88
C GLY A 252 -12.20 -12.85 -14.79
N ALA A 253 -11.19 -12.05 -14.55
CA ALA A 253 -9.96 -12.03 -15.32
C ALA A 253 -8.98 -13.10 -14.81
N GLU A 254 -8.37 -13.84 -15.74
CA GLU A 254 -7.45 -14.92 -15.44
C GLU A 254 -6.08 -14.69 -16.11
N GLY A 255 -5.03 -15.25 -15.52
CA GLY A 255 -3.68 -15.22 -16.08
C GLY A 255 -2.93 -13.89 -15.93
N ILE A 256 -3.55 -12.86 -15.35
CA ILE A 256 -2.89 -11.57 -15.08
C ILE A 256 -1.88 -11.75 -13.96
N LYS A 257 -0.62 -11.38 -14.21
CA LYS A 257 0.42 -11.40 -13.20
C LYS A 257 0.39 -10.14 -12.35
N VAL A 258 0.38 -10.31 -11.03
CA VAL A 258 0.42 -9.20 -10.07
C VAL A 258 1.82 -9.06 -9.49
N VAL A 259 2.43 -7.90 -9.74
CA VAL A 259 3.79 -7.59 -9.30
C VAL A 259 3.76 -6.55 -8.18
N GLY A 260 4.39 -6.87 -7.06
CA GLY A 260 4.67 -5.90 -6.01
C GLY A 260 5.96 -5.14 -6.29
N ALA A 261 5.95 -3.83 -6.09
CA ALA A 261 7.14 -2.99 -6.19
C ALA A 261 7.35 -2.19 -4.90
N SER A 262 8.55 -2.21 -4.35
CA SER A 262 8.93 -1.43 -3.16
C SER A 262 10.26 -0.73 -3.36
N VAL A 263 10.47 0.35 -2.61
CA VAL A 263 11.78 1.01 -2.56
C VAL A 263 12.78 0.13 -1.82
N ASN A 264 13.98 -0.01 -2.36
CA ASN A 264 15.06 -0.77 -1.73
C ASN A 264 15.68 0.01 -0.57
N LEU A 265 15.33 -0.34 0.63
CA LEU A 265 15.88 0.23 1.86
C LEU A 265 16.77 -0.76 2.64
N LYS A 266 17.25 -1.82 1.96
CA LYS A 266 18.15 -2.84 2.51
C LYS A 266 17.63 -3.47 3.81
N GLY A 267 16.35 -3.75 3.88
CA GLY A 267 15.69 -4.40 5.03
C GLY A 267 15.37 -3.48 6.21
N LEU A 268 15.67 -2.19 6.13
CA LEU A 268 15.25 -1.21 7.13
C LEU A 268 13.73 -1.06 7.11
N HIS A 269 13.12 -0.88 8.27
CA HIS A 269 11.68 -0.60 8.36
C HIS A 269 11.36 0.32 9.54
N MET A 270 10.21 0.96 9.47
CA MET A 270 9.76 2.01 10.37
C MET A 270 9.85 1.63 11.86
N ALA A 271 9.50 0.40 12.21
CA ALA A 271 9.48 -0.06 13.60
C ALA A 271 10.88 -0.17 14.24
N SER A 272 11.95 -0.23 13.45
CA SER A 272 13.34 -0.35 13.94
C SER A 272 14.18 0.90 13.72
N ASP A 273 13.58 1.97 13.19
CA ASP A 273 14.31 3.15 12.74
C ASP A 273 13.65 4.44 13.22
N SER A 274 14.27 5.09 14.20
CA SER A 274 13.81 6.38 14.73
C SER A 274 13.95 7.53 13.73
N ASP A 275 14.76 7.37 12.67
CA ASP A 275 15.01 8.37 11.64
C ASP A 275 14.36 8.02 10.29
N PHE A 276 13.27 7.25 10.30
CA PHE A 276 12.63 6.76 9.07
C PHE A 276 12.29 7.87 8.08
N ASN A 277 11.93 9.06 8.55
CA ASN A 277 11.65 10.21 7.69
C ASN A 277 12.87 10.69 6.89
N LYS A 278 14.07 10.37 7.35
CA LYS A 278 15.33 10.70 6.65
C LYS A 278 15.77 9.62 5.67
N LYS A 279 15.27 8.40 5.80
CA LYS A 279 15.74 7.25 5.03
C LYS A 279 14.93 6.97 3.78
N SER A 280 13.65 7.34 3.76
CA SER A 280 12.80 7.25 2.58
C SER A 280 12.24 8.62 2.21
N PHE A 281 12.68 9.16 1.09
CA PHE A 281 12.24 10.44 0.57
C PHE A 281 11.23 10.31 -0.57
N THR A 282 10.94 9.08 -1.01
CA THR A 282 9.96 8.80 -2.05
C THR A 282 8.58 8.46 -1.48
N THR A 283 8.55 7.72 -0.37
CA THR A 283 7.31 7.20 0.23
C THR A 283 7.01 7.79 1.60
N GLY A 284 7.96 8.47 2.23
CA GLY A 284 7.89 8.90 3.62
C GLY A 284 7.95 7.76 4.65
N HIS A 285 8.23 6.52 4.21
CA HIS A 285 8.29 5.32 5.03
C HIS A 285 9.54 4.52 4.75
N THR A 286 10.03 3.78 5.74
CA THR A 286 11.11 2.82 5.57
C THR A 286 10.57 1.40 5.51
N GLY A 287 11.01 0.63 4.52
CA GLY A 287 10.93 -0.82 4.43
C GLY A 287 9.59 -1.49 4.79
N PHE A 288 8.46 -0.84 4.55
CA PHE A 288 7.17 -1.44 4.82
C PHE A 288 6.96 -2.75 4.06
N GLY A 289 7.22 -2.76 2.77
CA GLY A 289 6.85 -3.84 1.88
C GLY A 289 7.20 -5.23 2.39
N ILE A 290 8.48 -5.50 2.66
CA ILE A 290 8.96 -6.82 3.06
C ILE A 290 8.43 -7.25 4.44
N PRO A 291 8.56 -6.45 5.51
CA PRO A 291 8.06 -6.84 6.83
C PRO A 291 6.57 -7.11 6.87
N PHE A 292 5.76 -6.30 6.20
CA PHE A 292 4.30 -6.51 6.14
C PHE A 292 3.88 -7.66 5.22
N THR A 293 4.70 -8.02 4.25
CA THR A 293 4.47 -9.20 3.41
C THR A 293 4.70 -10.49 4.18
N THR A 294 5.72 -10.53 5.05
CA THR A 294 6.06 -11.73 5.84
C THR A 294 5.31 -11.84 7.16
N ASN A 295 4.74 -10.75 7.66
CA ASN A 295 3.94 -10.72 8.87
C ASN A 295 2.82 -9.66 8.75
N PRO A 296 1.75 -9.95 8.02
CA PRO A 296 0.70 -8.98 7.70
C PRO A 296 -0.14 -8.54 8.91
N ASP A 297 -0.16 -9.32 10.00
CA ASP A 297 -0.97 -9.02 11.19
C ASP A 297 -0.34 -7.97 12.12
N ARG A 298 0.54 -7.13 11.62
CA ARG A 298 1.15 -5.98 12.29
C ARG A 298 0.43 -4.69 11.98
N SER A 299 -0.80 -4.56 12.39
CA SER A 299 -1.58 -3.37 12.08
C SER A 299 -2.45 -2.94 13.26
N ASP A 300 -3.22 -1.90 13.05
CA ASP A 300 -4.16 -1.32 14.00
C ASP A 300 -5.52 -2.03 14.05
N VAL A 301 -5.57 -3.24 13.57
CA VAL A 301 -6.69 -4.19 13.73
C VAL A 301 -6.17 -5.55 14.22
N PRO A 302 -7.00 -6.38 14.86
CA PRO A 302 -6.57 -7.70 15.39
C PRO A 302 -5.99 -8.63 14.31
N ARG A 303 -6.61 -8.63 13.12
CA ARG A 303 -6.15 -9.35 11.94
C ARG A 303 -6.22 -8.43 10.73
N SER A 304 -5.10 -8.17 10.09
CA SER A 304 -5.06 -7.35 8.89
C SER A 304 -5.82 -7.99 7.74
N ALA A 305 -6.62 -7.21 7.03
CA ALA A 305 -7.24 -7.64 5.77
C ALA A 305 -6.28 -7.54 4.57
N ALA A 306 -5.11 -6.93 4.73
CA ALA A 306 -4.07 -6.93 3.71
C ALA A 306 -3.28 -8.24 3.74
N ARG A 307 -3.31 -8.99 2.65
CA ARG A 307 -2.66 -10.30 2.46
C ARG A 307 -1.90 -10.35 1.13
N PRO A 308 -0.87 -9.49 0.94
CA PRO A 308 -0.26 -9.33 -0.38
C PRO A 308 0.37 -10.63 -0.90
N LEU A 309 0.98 -11.44 -0.02
CA LEU A 309 1.67 -12.66 -0.43
C LEU A 309 0.74 -13.72 -1.04
N ARG A 310 -0.56 -13.70 -0.68
CA ARG A 310 -1.59 -14.58 -1.29
C ARG A 310 -1.77 -14.35 -2.78
N TYR A 311 -1.45 -13.16 -3.27
CA TYR A 311 -1.81 -12.69 -4.61
C TYR A 311 -0.61 -12.26 -5.45
N MET A 312 0.57 -12.24 -4.87
CA MET A 312 1.78 -11.72 -5.51
C MET A 312 2.48 -12.80 -6.31
N ASP A 313 2.66 -12.57 -7.61
CA ASP A 313 3.42 -13.48 -8.50
C ASP A 313 4.92 -13.16 -8.49
N ARG A 314 5.28 -11.87 -8.47
CA ARG A 314 6.66 -11.38 -8.50
C ARG A 314 6.79 -10.19 -7.54
N TYR A 315 7.93 -10.05 -6.88
CA TYR A 315 8.22 -8.93 -6.01
C TYR A 315 9.57 -8.32 -6.38
N VAL A 316 9.56 -7.02 -6.68
CA VAL A 316 10.78 -6.30 -7.10
C VAL A 316 11.05 -5.09 -6.22
N THR A 317 12.32 -4.66 -6.20
CA THR A 317 12.74 -3.42 -5.57
C THR A 317 13.35 -2.46 -6.58
N ILE A 318 13.15 -1.16 -6.30
CA ILE A 318 13.66 -0.02 -7.05
C ILE A 318 14.35 0.92 -6.06
N THR A 319 15.44 1.57 -6.44
CA THR A 319 16.12 2.57 -5.61
C THR A 319 15.37 3.90 -5.59
N GLN A 320 15.64 4.77 -4.61
CA GLN A 320 15.01 6.09 -4.54
C GLN A 320 15.40 6.97 -5.75
N GLY A 321 16.66 6.92 -6.15
CA GLY A 321 17.14 7.67 -7.32
C GLY A 321 16.40 7.28 -8.60
N GLU A 322 16.15 5.99 -8.82
CA GLU A 322 15.36 5.51 -9.97
C GLU A 322 13.91 6.00 -9.92
N VAL A 323 13.29 6.02 -8.73
CA VAL A 323 11.93 6.53 -8.55
C VAL A 323 11.86 8.03 -8.89
N PHE A 324 12.80 8.84 -8.39
CA PHE A 324 12.85 10.27 -8.70
C PHE A 324 13.08 10.52 -10.19
N TYR A 325 13.98 9.78 -10.83
CA TYR A 325 14.21 9.87 -12.26
C TYR A 325 12.93 9.58 -13.06
N MET A 326 12.21 8.53 -12.73
CA MET A 326 10.97 8.17 -13.42
C MET A 326 9.82 9.15 -13.13
N THR A 327 9.82 9.79 -11.96
CA THR A 327 8.87 10.86 -11.63
C THR A 327 9.03 12.06 -12.57
N GLU A 328 10.27 12.50 -12.80
CA GLU A 328 10.55 13.54 -13.78
C GLU A 328 10.28 13.09 -15.22
N SER A 329 10.67 11.86 -15.55
CA SER A 329 10.44 11.30 -16.90
C SER A 329 8.95 11.24 -17.27
N LEU A 330 8.08 10.89 -16.32
CA LEU A 330 6.63 10.89 -16.53
C LEU A 330 6.12 12.29 -16.87
N ALA A 331 6.57 13.31 -16.12
CA ALA A 331 6.18 14.68 -16.38
C ALA A 331 6.72 15.21 -17.72
N GLN A 332 8.00 14.97 -18.01
CA GLN A 332 8.66 15.47 -19.20
C GLN A 332 8.22 14.79 -20.50
N LEU A 333 7.96 13.49 -20.46
CA LEU A 333 7.66 12.72 -21.67
C LEU A 333 6.15 12.53 -21.91
N GLU A 334 5.34 12.44 -20.86
CA GLU A 334 3.90 12.19 -20.98
C GLU A 334 3.04 13.39 -20.54
N GLY A 335 3.62 14.43 -19.96
CA GLY A 335 2.89 15.59 -19.45
C GLY A 335 2.06 15.29 -18.20
N LEU A 336 2.39 14.22 -17.47
CA LEU A 336 1.68 13.77 -16.27
C LEU A 336 2.55 13.99 -15.04
N GLU A 337 2.16 14.93 -14.19
CA GLU A 337 2.84 15.22 -12.93
C GLU A 337 2.20 14.38 -11.80
N ARG A 338 2.95 13.44 -11.24
CA ARG A 338 2.47 12.52 -10.18
C ARG A 338 3.53 12.34 -9.10
N GLY A 339 3.10 11.84 -7.94
CA GLY A 339 3.96 11.69 -6.77
C GLY A 339 4.97 10.55 -6.85
N PRO A 340 6.13 10.68 -6.19
CA PRO A 340 7.18 9.65 -6.22
C PRO A 340 6.73 8.30 -5.66
N ALA A 341 5.86 8.29 -4.63
CA ALA A 341 5.39 7.03 -4.05
C ALA A 341 4.65 6.16 -5.08
N GLY A 342 3.80 6.76 -5.90
CA GLY A 342 3.13 6.08 -7.02
C GLY A 342 4.10 5.65 -8.10
N ASN A 343 5.06 6.49 -8.42
CA ASN A 343 6.06 6.23 -9.44
C ASN A 343 7.07 5.12 -9.10
N THR A 344 7.02 4.56 -7.88
CA THR A 344 7.73 3.31 -7.55
C THR A 344 7.24 2.17 -8.46
N SER A 345 5.93 2.05 -8.68
CA SER A 345 5.38 1.06 -9.61
C SER A 345 5.70 1.39 -11.07
N LEU A 346 5.77 2.67 -11.43
CA LEU A 346 6.17 3.08 -12.80
C LEU A 346 7.63 2.70 -13.11
N ALA A 347 8.55 2.97 -12.18
CA ALA A 347 9.96 2.61 -12.36
C ALA A 347 10.14 1.10 -12.52
N ALA A 348 9.43 0.30 -11.71
CA ALA A 348 9.43 -1.15 -11.85
C ALA A 348 8.82 -1.60 -13.19
N ALA A 349 7.67 -1.05 -13.57
CA ALA A 349 7.01 -1.41 -14.82
C ALA A 349 7.82 -1.04 -16.05
N PHE A 350 8.53 0.09 -16.03
CA PHE A 350 9.42 0.51 -17.12
C PHE A 350 10.55 -0.48 -17.34
N SER A 351 11.14 -1.01 -16.27
CA SER A 351 12.15 -2.07 -16.35
C SER A 351 11.54 -3.38 -16.87
N ILE A 352 10.42 -3.83 -16.27
CA ILE A 352 9.76 -5.10 -16.62
C ILE A 352 9.24 -5.08 -18.06
N ALA A 353 8.73 -3.95 -18.53
CA ALA A 353 8.25 -3.82 -19.92
C ALA A 353 9.35 -4.17 -20.94
N GLN A 354 10.62 -3.93 -20.64
CA GLN A 354 11.74 -4.26 -21.51
C GLN A 354 12.01 -5.77 -21.61
N GLU A 355 11.51 -6.55 -20.64
CA GLU A 355 11.62 -8.03 -20.63
C GLU A 355 10.43 -8.68 -21.36
N MET A 356 9.29 -7.99 -21.46
CA MET A 356 8.04 -8.49 -22.00
C MET A 356 7.97 -8.31 -23.53
N ASP A 357 7.14 -9.12 -24.21
CA ASP A 357 6.93 -8.99 -25.64
C ASP A 357 6.20 -7.68 -25.97
N LYS A 358 6.53 -7.06 -27.11
CA LYS A 358 6.03 -5.74 -27.52
C LYS A 358 4.50 -5.62 -27.63
N GLU A 359 3.80 -6.76 -27.81
CA GLU A 359 2.34 -6.82 -27.92
C GLU A 359 1.64 -7.05 -26.57
N GLN A 360 2.41 -7.32 -25.51
CA GLN A 360 1.90 -7.46 -24.17
C GLN A 360 1.60 -6.10 -23.55
N ILE A 361 0.76 -6.12 -22.50
CA ILE A 361 0.31 -4.93 -21.80
C ILE A 361 0.70 -5.03 -20.34
N ILE A 362 1.42 -4.00 -19.87
CA ILE A 362 1.71 -3.79 -18.45
C ILE A 362 0.99 -2.54 -17.94
N VAL A 363 0.29 -2.68 -16.84
CA VAL A 363 -0.46 -1.57 -16.22
C VAL A 363 0.20 -1.17 -14.91
N VAL A 364 0.48 0.11 -14.79
CA VAL A 364 1.00 0.77 -13.59
C VAL A 364 -0.17 1.32 -12.79
N GLN A 365 -0.22 1.04 -11.52
CA GLN A 365 -1.06 1.82 -10.62
C GLN A 365 -0.31 3.06 -10.14
N GLU A 366 -0.69 4.22 -10.65
CA GLU A 366 -0.22 5.50 -10.13
C GLU A 366 -1.04 5.89 -8.92
N THR A 367 -0.44 5.77 -7.74
CA THR A 367 -1.20 5.74 -6.50
C THR A 367 -1.57 7.11 -5.96
N GLU A 368 -0.83 8.21 -6.35
CA GLU A 368 -1.04 9.45 -5.65
C GLU A 368 -0.47 10.70 -6.35
N TYR A 369 -1.10 11.83 -6.00
CA TYR A 369 -0.64 13.19 -6.30
C TYR A 369 -0.93 14.06 -5.07
N THR A 370 0.00 14.09 -4.13
CA THR A 370 -0.25 14.69 -2.82
C THR A 370 0.91 15.54 -2.34
N GLY A 371 0.60 16.72 -1.80
CA GLY A 371 1.53 17.59 -1.15
C GLY A 371 2.73 17.98 -2.01
N ALA A 372 3.91 17.96 -1.42
CA ALA A 372 5.18 18.27 -2.07
C ALA A 372 5.63 17.20 -3.08
N GLY A 373 4.92 16.08 -3.15
CA GLY A 373 5.25 14.96 -4.03
C GLY A 373 5.08 15.24 -5.52
N LYS A 374 4.36 16.30 -5.90
CA LYS A 374 4.20 16.72 -7.29
C LYS A 374 5.48 17.20 -7.95
N HIS A 375 6.51 17.53 -7.18
CA HIS A 375 7.81 17.95 -7.67
C HIS A 375 8.89 17.38 -6.75
N ILE A 376 9.94 16.81 -7.34
CA ILE A 376 10.97 16.11 -6.54
C ILE A 376 11.89 17.07 -5.77
N GLN A 377 12.04 18.32 -6.20
CA GLN A 377 13.00 19.25 -5.63
C GLN A 377 12.83 19.54 -4.12
N PRO A 378 11.60 19.72 -3.58
CA PRO A 378 11.46 19.89 -2.13
C PRO A 378 12.01 18.71 -1.33
N GLN A 379 11.79 17.47 -1.81
CA GLN A 379 12.30 16.25 -1.16
C GLN A 379 13.81 16.14 -1.30
N LEU A 380 14.38 16.42 -2.47
CA LEU A 380 15.82 16.38 -2.69
C LEU A 380 16.55 17.48 -1.92
N SER A 381 16.02 18.70 -1.85
CA SER A 381 16.58 19.78 -1.04
C SER A 381 16.57 19.42 0.44
N PHE A 382 15.45 18.93 0.95
CA PHE A 382 15.34 18.48 2.33
C PHE A 382 16.33 17.34 2.63
N ALA A 383 16.48 16.38 1.72
CA ALA A 383 17.45 15.29 1.87
C ALA A 383 18.88 15.82 2.00
N ARG A 384 19.28 16.75 1.10
CA ARG A 384 20.62 17.39 1.12
C ARG A 384 20.85 18.17 2.41
N ASP A 385 19.87 18.98 2.85
CA ASP A 385 19.95 19.77 4.07
C ASP A 385 20.03 18.90 5.34
N ASN A 386 19.66 17.62 5.24
CA ASN A 386 19.79 16.64 6.31
C ASN A 386 20.95 15.64 6.13
N GLY A 387 21.94 16.01 5.30
CA GLY A 387 23.20 15.29 5.18
C GLY A 387 23.15 14.06 4.28
N ILE A 388 22.16 13.96 3.41
CA ILE A 388 22.10 12.92 2.38
C ILE A 388 22.91 13.40 1.16
N ASP A 389 23.87 12.60 0.73
CA ASP A 389 24.63 12.83 -0.47
C ASP A 389 23.78 12.61 -1.72
N LEU A 390 23.72 13.62 -2.58
CA LEU A 390 22.94 13.60 -3.82
C LEU A 390 23.87 13.77 -5.02
N HIS A 391 23.95 12.76 -5.87
CA HIS A 391 24.73 12.82 -7.09
C HIS A 391 24.13 11.94 -8.19
N PHE A 392 24.64 12.09 -9.41
CA PHE A 392 24.35 11.21 -10.53
C PHE A 392 25.35 10.04 -10.55
N GLY A 393 24.86 8.85 -10.93
CA GLY A 393 25.70 7.65 -10.98
C GLY A 393 24.89 6.37 -11.10
N ASP A 394 25.46 5.24 -10.67
CA ASP A 394 24.76 3.96 -10.63
C ASP A 394 23.84 3.89 -9.38
N PRO A 395 22.52 3.83 -9.56
CA PRO A 395 21.58 3.74 -8.43
C PRO A 395 21.77 2.50 -7.54
N ARG A 396 22.46 1.43 -8.02
CA ARG A 396 22.74 0.23 -7.21
C ARG A 396 23.73 0.50 -6.08
N ASP A 397 24.53 1.56 -6.20
CA ASP A 397 25.46 2.00 -5.15
C ASP A 397 24.77 2.84 -4.06
N GLU A 398 23.49 3.19 -4.23
CA GLU A 398 22.70 3.94 -3.25
C GLU A 398 22.71 3.27 -1.88
N VAL A 399 22.96 4.05 -0.85
CA VAL A 399 22.95 3.60 0.55
C VAL A 399 21.84 4.34 1.30
N PRO A 400 20.78 3.63 1.73
CA PRO A 400 19.68 4.23 2.48
C PRO A 400 20.14 5.01 3.71
N GLY A 401 19.66 6.23 3.87
CA GLY A 401 20.05 7.15 4.95
C GLY A 401 21.41 7.82 4.77
N LYS A 402 22.11 7.58 3.65
CA LYS A 402 23.40 8.22 3.34
C LYS A 402 23.45 8.88 1.98
N SER A 403 22.91 8.21 0.95
CA SER A 403 22.92 8.74 -0.42
C SER A 403 21.61 8.47 -1.14
N ILE A 404 21.32 9.34 -2.13
CA ILE A 404 20.36 9.13 -3.21
C ILE A 404 21.11 9.34 -4.50
N ILE A 405 21.14 8.31 -5.37
CA ILE A 405 21.91 8.32 -6.61
C ILE A 405 20.92 8.33 -7.78
N LEU A 406 20.90 9.46 -8.48
CA LEU A 406 20.05 9.63 -9.66
C LEU A 406 20.69 8.95 -10.88
N PRO A 407 19.95 8.14 -11.65
CA PRO A 407 20.46 7.57 -12.90
C PRO A 407 20.90 8.65 -13.89
N GLU A 408 22.02 8.48 -14.57
CA GLU A 408 22.44 9.34 -15.69
C GLU A 408 21.64 9.06 -16.95
N HIS A 409 21.18 7.81 -17.12
CA HIS A 409 20.46 7.35 -18.30
C HIS A 409 19.31 6.41 -17.96
N PRO A 410 18.24 6.36 -18.76
CA PRO A 410 17.07 5.51 -18.51
C PRO A 410 17.39 4.00 -18.56
N ASN A 411 18.46 3.57 -19.22
CA ASN A 411 18.91 2.17 -19.23
C ASN A 411 19.45 1.69 -17.87
N MET A 412 19.67 2.60 -16.93
CA MET A 412 20.08 2.30 -15.56
C MET A 412 18.88 1.97 -14.65
N ILE A 413 17.64 2.19 -15.10
CA ILE A 413 16.41 1.82 -14.37
C ILE A 413 16.25 0.30 -14.42
N LYS A 414 16.38 -0.37 -13.29
CA LYS A 414 16.31 -1.83 -13.19
C LYS A 414 15.56 -2.30 -11.96
N ALA A 415 14.47 -2.98 -12.19
CA ALA A 415 13.77 -3.71 -11.14
C ALA A 415 14.60 -4.94 -10.72
N ILE A 416 14.89 -5.01 -9.43
CA ILE A 416 15.66 -6.13 -8.86
C ILE A 416 14.69 -7.08 -8.18
N ASP A 417 14.68 -8.32 -8.63
CA ASP A 417 13.84 -9.37 -8.06
C ASP A 417 14.24 -9.67 -6.62
N LEU A 418 13.24 -9.76 -5.77
CA LEU A 418 13.37 -10.36 -4.45
C LEU A 418 13.17 -11.88 -4.55
N ASP A 419 13.92 -12.61 -3.74
CA ASP A 419 13.76 -14.06 -3.61
C ASP A 419 12.41 -14.39 -2.94
N MET A 420 11.42 -14.69 -3.77
CA MET A 420 10.07 -15.06 -3.32
C MET A 420 10.08 -16.33 -2.46
N ASP A 421 10.99 -17.26 -2.68
CA ASP A 421 11.08 -18.46 -1.85
C ASP A 421 11.54 -18.10 -0.43
N LYS A 422 12.53 -17.23 -0.30
CA LYS A 422 12.99 -16.72 0.98
C LYS A 422 11.88 -15.96 1.73
N ILE A 423 11.09 -15.15 1.02
CA ILE A 423 9.95 -14.41 1.60
C ILE A 423 8.89 -15.39 2.10
N ARG A 424 8.52 -16.39 1.31
CA ARG A 424 7.57 -17.43 1.68
C ARG A 424 8.04 -18.26 2.87
N ARG A 425 9.31 -18.67 2.89
CA ARG A 425 9.92 -19.36 4.05
C ARG A 425 9.90 -18.49 5.31
N SER A 426 10.11 -17.17 5.18
CA SER A 426 10.02 -16.24 6.31
C SER A 426 8.60 -16.18 6.86
N TYR A 427 7.58 -16.14 6.00
CA TYR A 427 6.17 -16.23 6.41
C TYR A 427 5.87 -17.56 7.14
N ILE A 428 6.28 -18.69 6.54
CA ILE A 428 6.07 -20.02 7.13
C ILE A 428 6.74 -20.10 8.52
N LYS A 429 7.98 -19.60 8.65
CA LYS A 429 8.68 -19.53 9.94
C LYS A 429 7.91 -18.72 10.99
N ASN A 430 7.32 -17.59 10.57
CA ASN A 430 6.49 -16.79 11.46
C ASN A 430 5.24 -17.57 11.92
N MET A 431 4.65 -18.40 11.06
CA MET A 431 3.52 -19.26 11.42
C MET A 431 3.94 -20.38 12.37
N VAL A 432 5.09 -21.02 12.13
CA VAL A 432 5.66 -22.01 13.07
C VAL A 432 5.85 -21.41 14.46
N ASN A 433 6.39 -20.18 14.54
CA ASN A 433 6.62 -19.48 15.80
C ASN A 433 5.31 -19.08 16.51
N LYS A 434 4.20 -18.92 15.79
CA LYS A 434 2.87 -18.66 16.38
C LYS A 434 2.22 -19.90 16.96
N LYS A 435 2.61 -21.08 16.50
CA LYS A 435 2.07 -22.34 17.00
C LYS A 435 2.59 -22.63 18.40
N SER A 436 1.70 -22.64 19.37
CA SER A 436 2.06 -22.74 20.80
C SER A 436 2.37 -24.17 21.26
N ASP A 437 2.04 -25.16 20.43
CA ASP A 437 2.28 -26.57 20.72
C ASP A 437 3.30 -27.18 19.76
N SER A 438 4.01 -28.21 20.21
CA SER A 438 5.02 -28.96 19.44
C SER A 438 4.41 -29.99 18.47
N ARG A 439 3.08 -30.00 18.27
CA ARG A 439 2.43 -30.91 17.36
C ARG A 439 2.73 -30.55 15.91
N GLN A 440 2.68 -31.54 15.05
CA GLN A 440 2.75 -31.32 13.60
C GLN A 440 1.55 -30.49 13.12
N PHE A 441 1.73 -29.74 12.04
CA PHE A 441 0.62 -29.04 11.41
C PHE A 441 -0.44 -30.01 10.92
N THR A 442 -1.72 -29.66 11.10
CA THR A 442 -2.83 -30.37 10.48
C THR A 442 -2.89 -30.08 8.97
N ASP A 443 -3.63 -30.87 8.20
CA ASP A 443 -3.80 -30.61 6.76
C ASP A 443 -4.56 -29.28 6.51
N GLU A 444 -5.45 -28.87 7.42
CA GLU A 444 -6.13 -27.58 7.38
C GLU A 444 -5.16 -26.43 7.62
N GLU A 445 -4.30 -26.51 8.63
CA GLU A 445 -3.25 -25.51 8.89
C GLU A 445 -2.27 -25.39 7.71
N LEU A 446 -1.89 -26.52 7.11
CA LEU A 446 -1.05 -26.55 5.91
C LEU A 446 -1.74 -25.90 4.70
N SER A 447 -3.04 -26.16 4.54
CA SER A 447 -3.87 -25.54 3.49
C SER A 447 -3.99 -24.03 3.71
N TYR A 448 -4.14 -23.59 4.95
CA TYR A 448 -4.13 -22.18 5.31
C TYR A 448 -2.79 -21.50 4.94
N ILE A 449 -1.66 -22.11 5.31
CA ILE A 449 -0.33 -21.60 4.93
C ILE A 449 -0.17 -21.57 3.42
N ALA A 450 -0.64 -22.57 2.69
CA ALA A 450 -0.59 -22.63 1.24
C ALA A 450 -1.33 -21.45 0.60
N LEU A 451 -2.54 -21.17 1.06
CA LEU A 451 -3.31 -19.99 0.61
C LEU A 451 -2.60 -18.67 0.93
N GLU A 452 -2.09 -18.50 2.15
CA GLU A 452 -1.43 -17.27 2.59
C GLU A 452 -0.11 -16.99 1.86
N THR A 453 0.53 -18.03 1.30
CA THR A 453 1.83 -17.93 0.63
C THR A 453 1.77 -18.07 -0.89
N ASN A 454 0.56 -18.26 -1.45
CA ASN A 454 0.39 -18.56 -2.89
C ASN A 454 1.26 -19.76 -3.32
N LEU A 455 1.18 -20.86 -2.56
CA LEU A 455 1.86 -22.13 -2.78
C LEU A 455 0.85 -23.27 -2.84
N THR A 456 1.28 -24.37 -3.43
CA THR A 456 0.56 -25.65 -3.30
C THR A 456 0.83 -26.30 -1.93
N LEU A 457 -0.05 -27.20 -1.51
CA LEU A 457 0.11 -27.95 -0.26
C LEU A 457 1.44 -28.72 -0.22
N GLU A 458 1.83 -29.33 -1.35
CA GLU A 458 3.08 -30.09 -1.47
C GLU A 458 4.32 -29.17 -1.34
N GLU A 459 4.28 -27.98 -1.90
CA GLU A 459 5.35 -27.01 -1.75
C GLU A 459 5.51 -26.52 -0.31
N VAL A 460 4.41 -26.36 0.43
CA VAL A 460 4.46 -26.03 1.87
C VAL A 460 5.08 -27.18 2.66
N LYS A 461 4.60 -28.42 2.45
CA LYS A 461 5.15 -29.63 3.09
C LYS A 461 6.65 -29.78 2.83
N GLY A 462 7.11 -29.46 1.61
CA GLY A 462 8.51 -29.49 1.25
C GLY A 462 9.38 -28.46 1.99
N ARG A 463 8.83 -27.32 2.36
CA ARG A 463 9.52 -26.23 3.07
C ARG A 463 9.54 -26.34 4.58
N LEU A 464 8.72 -27.23 5.13
CA LEU A 464 8.68 -27.54 6.58
C LEU A 464 9.63 -28.68 6.98
N LYS A 465 10.13 -29.44 5.99
CA LYS A 465 11.17 -30.45 6.18
C LYS A 465 12.55 -29.80 6.24
#